data_5ccf4edba7a5c782c5e92ec0aaefa4af
#
_entry.id   5ccf4edba7a5c782c5e92ec0aaefa4af
#
_cell.length_a   1.000
_cell.length_b   1.000
_cell.length_c   1.000
_cell.angle_alpha   90.00
_cell.angle_beta   90.00
_cell.angle_gamma   90.00
#
_symmetry.space_group_name_H-M   'P 1'
#
loop_
_entity.id
_entity.type
_entity.pdbx_description
1 polymer ?
#
loop_
_entity_poly.entity_id
_entity_poly.type
_entity_poly.pdbx_seq_one_letter_code
_entity_poly.pdbx_strand_id
1 'polypeptide(L)'
;MKVYKFNALLQHSGWISPAYVGIGPNGMLEYLSQNAPAGSAIESVKGFALPGFQNAHSHAFQYAMAGMAERHPAGSMDNFWSWREAMYKCALGMSPDQVEATATMLYVELIRKGYSHVAEFHYLHNDKTGKSYSNRAEMGERLVAAAQTAGIKITLVPVLYQKGNFGEA
;
A
#
# COMPACT_ATOMS: atom_id res chain seq x y z
N MET A 1 20.03 -4.99 20.11
CA MET A 1 19.94 -3.92 19.10
C MET A 1 20.90 -4.23 17.96
N LYS A 2 20.43 -4.18 16.70
CA LYS A 2 21.29 -4.21 15.51
C LYS A 2 21.62 -2.79 15.12
N VAL A 3 22.89 -2.51 14.81
CA VAL A 3 23.34 -1.16 14.48
C VAL A 3 23.83 -1.11 13.04
N TYR A 4 23.28 -0.19 12.27
CA TYR A 4 23.63 0.07 10.88
C TYR A 4 24.32 1.43 10.76
N LYS A 5 25.38 1.50 9.94
CA LYS A 5 26.03 2.75 9.57
C LYS A 5 25.73 3.07 8.11
N PHE A 6 25.19 4.26 7.87
CA PHE A 6 24.97 4.82 6.53
C PHE A 6 25.91 6.01 6.30
N ASN A 7 26.14 6.35 5.02
CA ASN A 7 26.89 7.57 4.66
C ASN A 7 26.17 8.81 5.20
N ALA A 8 24.84 8.87 5.01
CA ALA A 8 23.97 9.85 5.63
C ALA A 8 22.55 9.32 5.74
N LEU A 9 21.75 9.95 6.59
CA LEU A 9 20.31 9.68 6.75
C LEU A 9 19.55 11.00 6.73
N LEU A 10 18.47 11.02 5.94
CA LEU A 10 17.53 12.14 5.90
C LEU A 10 16.55 12.06 7.05
N GLN A 11 16.41 13.16 7.80
CA GLN A 11 15.38 13.34 8.81
C GLN A 11 14.70 14.70 8.60
N HIS A 12 13.68 15.00 9.40
CA HIS A 12 12.93 16.25 9.26
C HIS A 12 13.81 17.51 9.30
N SER A 13 14.84 17.51 10.14
CA SER A 13 15.79 18.63 10.28
C SER A 13 16.91 18.66 9.23
N GLY A 14 16.90 17.75 8.25
CA GLY A 14 17.92 17.63 7.23
C GLY A 14 18.77 16.38 7.35
N TRP A 15 19.91 16.37 6.67
CA TRP A 15 20.81 15.23 6.63
C TRP A 15 21.72 15.16 7.85
N ILE A 16 21.86 13.98 8.43
CA ILE A 16 22.95 13.66 9.37
C ILE A 16 23.97 12.75 8.70
N SER A 17 25.26 13.02 8.89
CA SER A 17 26.37 12.29 8.28
C SER A 17 27.59 12.27 9.21
N PRO A 18 28.19 11.08 9.46
CA PRO A 18 27.64 9.75 9.19
C PRO A 18 26.40 9.49 10.06
N ALA A 19 25.58 8.50 9.67
CA ALA A 19 24.39 8.13 10.44
C ALA A 19 24.51 6.72 11.01
N TYR A 20 24.38 6.56 12.32
CA TYR A 20 24.27 5.29 13.00
C TYR A 20 22.83 5.07 13.45
N VAL A 21 22.24 3.97 13.00
CA VAL A 21 20.83 3.61 13.23
C VAL A 21 20.78 2.31 13.99
N GLY A 22 20.24 2.30 15.19
CA GLY A 22 20.07 1.13 16.01
C GLY A 22 18.61 0.66 16.01
N ILE A 23 18.39 -0.59 15.64
CA ILE A 23 17.06 -1.23 15.61
C ILE A 23 16.99 -2.26 16.72
N GLY A 24 15.99 -2.13 17.58
CA GLY A 24 15.70 -3.05 18.66
C GLY A 24 15.14 -4.38 18.18
N PRO A 25 15.01 -5.38 19.07
CA PRO A 25 14.51 -6.70 18.73
C PRO A 25 13.04 -6.69 18.29
N ASN A 26 12.30 -5.64 18.65
CA ASN A 26 10.90 -5.39 18.24
C ASN A 26 10.79 -4.64 16.90
N GLY A 27 11.91 -4.40 16.21
CA GLY A 27 11.95 -3.65 14.95
C GLY A 27 11.84 -2.12 15.10
N MET A 28 11.84 -1.61 16.33
CA MET A 28 11.74 -0.16 16.59
C MET A 28 13.12 0.51 16.52
N LEU A 29 13.11 1.76 16.08
CA LEU A 29 14.28 2.63 16.12
C LEU A 29 14.58 3.00 17.58
N GLU A 30 15.75 2.57 18.09
CA GLU A 30 16.18 2.82 19.47
C GLU A 30 17.38 3.77 19.55
N TYR A 31 18.12 3.90 18.45
CA TYR A 31 19.31 4.75 18.40
C TYR A 31 19.42 5.45 17.06
N LEU A 32 19.71 6.74 17.09
CA LEU A 32 20.02 7.55 15.92
C LEU A 32 21.03 8.62 16.32
N SER A 33 22.25 8.58 15.74
CA SER A 33 23.33 9.51 16.09
C SER A 33 24.37 9.58 14.96
N GLN A 34 25.19 10.63 14.99
CA GLN A 34 26.42 10.72 14.21
C GLN A 34 27.59 9.93 14.85
N ASN A 35 27.44 9.51 16.10
CA ASN A 35 28.44 8.76 16.83
C ASN A 35 28.09 7.29 16.89
N ALA A 36 29.08 6.42 16.80
CA ALA A 36 28.90 5.00 16.99
C ALA A 36 28.53 4.67 18.45
N PRO A 37 27.54 3.83 18.71
CA PRO A 37 27.27 3.37 20.08
C PRO A 37 28.41 2.45 20.57
N ALA A 38 28.84 2.66 21.79
CA ALA A 38 29.94 1.87 22.38
C ALA A 38 29.56 0.38 22.48
N GLY A 39 30.51 -0.51 22.17
CA GLY A 39 30.38 -1.93 22.37
C GLY A 39 29.41 -2.65 21.42
N SER A 40 28.89 -1.98 20.40
CA SER A 40 27.97 -2.59 19.43
C SER A 40 28.69 -3.05 18.16
N ALA A 41 28.30 -4.21 17.64
CA ALA A 41 28.68 -4.61 16.29
C ALA A 41 27.93 -3.74 15.28
N ILE A 42 28.66 -3.18 14.31
CA ILE A 42 28.12 -2.23 13.33
C ILE A 42 28.16 -2.84 11.94
N GLU A 43 27.02 -2.91 11.30
CA GLU A 43 26.89 -3.28 9.90
C GLU A 43 26.94 -2.02 9.02
N SER A 44 27.94 -1.94 8.13
CA SER A 44 28.07 -0.80 7.22
C SER A 44 27.25 -1.02 5.96
N VAL A 45 26.29 -0.12 5.73
CA VAL A 45 25.46 -0.08 4.52
C VAL A 45 25.91 1.09 3.67
N LYS A 46 26.42 0.80 2.46
CA LYS A 46 26.81 1.86 1.52
C LYS A 46 25.58 2.58 0.99
N GLY A 47 25.58 3.89 1.07
CA GLY A 47 24.53 4.74 0.50
C GLY A 47 23.87 5.64 1.54
N PHE A 48 22.74 6.19 1.13
CA PHE A 48 21.96 7.15 1.89
C PHE A 48 20.67 6.46 2.39
N ALA A 49 20.33 6.67 3.64
CA ALA A 49 19.07 6.18 4.21
C ALA A 49 17.99 7.26 4.12
N LEU A 50 16.81 6.86 3.75
CA LEU A 50 15.59 7.67 3.71
C LEU A 50 14.53 7.02 4.60
N PRO A 51 13.63 7.80 5.23
CA PRO A 51 12.39 7.25 5.79
C PRO A 51 11.57 6.57 4.69
N GLY A 52 10.90 5.47 5.03
CA GLY A 52 10.00 4.80 4.09
C GLY A 52 8.87 5.72 3.63
N PHE A 53 8.55 5.69 2.34
CA PHE A 53 7.49 6.51 1.78
C PHE A 53 6.11 6.08 2.30
N GLN A 54 5.19 7.05 2.34
CA GLN A 54 3.79 6.85 2.69
C GLN A 54 2.95 6.98 1.42
N ASN A 55 2.20 5.96 1.05
CA ASN A 55 1.21 6.04 -0.01
C ASN A 55 -0.11 6.53 0.60
N ALA A 56 -0.47 7.78 0.34
CA ALA A 56 -1.66 8.41 0.93
C ALA A 56 -2.96 8.14 0.15
N HIS A 57 -2.91 7.41 -0.98
CA HIS A 57 -4.08 7.12 -1.80
C HIS A 57 -3.88 5.82 -2.58
N SER A 58 -4.72 4.81 -2.29
CA SER A 58 -4.68 3.51 -2.95
C SER A 58 -6.09 2.93 -3.10
N HIS A 59 -6.29 2.21 -4.20
CA HIS A 59 -7.45 1.37 -4.49
C HIS A 59 -6.94 0.03 -4.99
N ALA A 60 -6.55 -0.86 -4.06
CA ALA A 60 -5.78 -2.06 -4.37
C ALA A 60 -6.42 -2.96 -5.43
N PHE A 61 -7.75 -3.10 -5.43
CA PHE A 61 -8.46 -3.93 -6.40
C PHE A 61 -8.24 -3.47 -7.85
N GLN A 62 -7.98 -2.17 -8.08
CA GLN A 62 -7.74 -1.63 -9.42
C GLN A 62 -6.45 -2.15 -10.04
N TYR A 63 -5.51 -2.66 -9.23
CA TYR A 63 -4.30 -3.29 -9.74
C TYR A 63 -4.58 -4.50 -10.63
N ALA A 64 -5.72 -5.19 -10.42
CA ALA A 64 -6.18 -6.27 -11.29
C ALA A 64 -6.55 -5.80 -12.71
N MET A 65 -6.73 -4.50 -12.93
CA MET A 65 -7.05 -3.93 -14.23
C MET A 65 -5.82 -3.60 -15.08
N ALA A 66 -4.61 -3.75 -14.54
CA ALA A 66 -3.37 -3.44 -15.25
C ALA A 66 -3.29 -4.20 -16.59
N GLY A 67 -3.11 -3.47 -17.69
CA GLY A 67 -3.12 -4.00 -19.04
C GLY A 67 -4.51 -4.31 -19.63
N MET A 68 -5.58 -4.10 -18.89
CA MET A 68 -6.97 -4.32 -19.36
C MET A 68 -7.66 -3.00 -19.70
N ALA A 69 -7.46 -1.97 -18.88
CA ALA A 69 -8.04 -0.65 -19.09
C ALA A 69 -7.36 0.14 -20.22
N GLU A 70 -6.13 -0.23 -20.58
CA GLU A 70 -5.35 0.40 -21.65
C GLU A 70 -5.63 -0.20 -23.03
N ARG A 71 -6.49 -1.23 -23.11
CA ARG A 71 -6.85 -1.87 -24.39
C ARG A 71 -8.17 -1.30 -24.90
N HIS A 72 -8.11 -0.62 -26.04
CA HIS A 72 -9.27 -0.08 -26.73
C HIS A 72 -9.47 -0.75 -28.08
N PRO A 73 -10.69 -1.12 -28.46
CA PRO A 73 -11.01 -1.52 -29.82
C PRO A 73 -10.66 -0.41 -30.79
N ALA A 74 -10.18 -0.75 -31.99
CA ALA A 74 -9.89 0.24 -33.04
C ALA A 74 -11.15 1.08 -33.30
N GLY A 75 -11.00 2.41 -33.21
CA GLY A 75 -12.09 3.36 -33.42
C GLY A 75 -12.89 3.73 -32.16
N SER A 76 -12.61 3.13 -30.98
CA SER A 76 -13.18 3.58 -29.72
C SER A 76 -12.37 4.72 -29.12
N MET A 77 -13.06 5.64 -28.41
CA MET A 77 -12.38 6.71 -27.67
C MET A 77 -11.95 6.21 -26.30
N ASP A 78 -10.67 6.38 -25.99
CA ASP A 78 -10.17 6.25 -24.63
C ASP A 78 -10.52 7.49 -23.83
N ASN A 79 -11.37 7.33 -22.82
CA ASN A 79 -11.77 8.42 -21.94
C ASN A 79 -12.10 7.90 -20.54
N PHE A 80 -12.39 8.83 -19.63
CA PHE A 80 -12.77 8.52 -18.25
C PHE A 80 -13.93 7.51 -18.16
N TRP A 81 -14.89 7.54 -19.07
CA TRP A 81 -16.08 6.69 -19.00
C TRP A 81 -15.77 5.25 -19.37
N SER A 82 -14.92 5.01 -20.39
CA SER A 82 -14.46 3.67 -20.75
C SER A 82 -13.62 3.03 -19.63
N TRP A 83 -12.75 3.82 -19.01
CA TRP A 83 -11.99 3.39 -17.84
C TRP A 83 -12.91 3.06 -16.65
N ARG A 84 -13.89 3.92 -16.38
CA ARG A 84 -14.87 3.72 -15.29
C ARG A 84 -15.68 2.43 -15.47
N GLU A 85 -16.10 2.13 -16.69
CA GLU A 85 -16.81 0.91 -17.02
C GLU A 85 -15.99 -0.34 -16.77
N ALA A 86 -14.72 -0.34 -17.20
CA ALA A 86 -13.77 -1.41 -16.91
C ALA A 86 -13.54 -1.58 -15.40
N MET A 87 -13.44 -0.48 -14.66
CA MET A 87 -13.28 -0.48 -13.21
C MET A 87 -14.49 -1.10 -12.51
N TYR A 88 -15.73 -0.73 -12.87
CA TYR A 88 -16.92 -1.35 -12.28
C TYR A 88 -17.03 -2.82 -12.62
N LYS A 89 -16.74 -3.22 -13.85
CA LYS A 89 -16.72 -4.63 -14.25
C LYS A 89 -15.72 -5.44 -13.43
N CYS A 90 -14.54 -4.90 -13.18
CA CYS A 90 -13.54 -5.51 -12.30
C CYS A 90 -14.06 -5.60 -10.86
N ALA A 91 -14.51 -4.49 -10.29
CA ALA A 91 -14.99 -4.39 -8.91
C ALA A 91 -16.12 -5.39 -8.61
N LEU A 92 -17.14 -5.43 -9.49
CA LEU A 92 -18.29 -6.33 -9.35
C LEU A 92 -17.96 -7.80 -9.65
N GLY A 93 -16.82 -8.08 -10.27
CA GLY A 93 -16.37 -9.44 -10.60
C GLY A 93 -15.51 -10.10 -9.55
N MET A 94 -14.97 -9.37 -8.57
CA MET A 94 -13.98 -9.90 -7.63
C MET A 94 -14.59 -10.64 -6.44
N SER A 95 -13.98 -11.78 -6.09
CA SER A 95 -14.23 -12.47 -4.83
C SER A 95 -13.30 -11.93 -3.72
N PRO A 96 -13.60 -12.21 -2.43
CA PRO A 96 -12.71 -11.86 -1.32
C PRO A 96 -11.27 -12.37 -1.51
N ASP A 97 -11.09 -13.61 -1.95
CA ASP A 97 -9.76 -14.19 -2.19
C ASP A 97 -9.01 -13.47 -3.33
N GLN A 98 -9.74 -13.05 -4.37
CA GLN A 98 -9.13 -12.28 -5.46
C GLN A 98 -8.74 -10.87 -5.03
N VAL A 99 -9.53 -10.22 -4.16
CA VAL A 99 -9.17 -8.93 -3.56
C VAL A 99 -7.91 -9.07 -2.72
N GLU A 100 -7.82 -10.08 -1.86
CA GLU A 100 -6.64 -10.35 -1.04
C GLU A 100 -5.40 -10.61 -1.88
N ALA A 101 -5.50 -11.48 -2.89
CA ALA A 101 -4.37 -11.80 -3.77
C ALA A 101 -3.87 -10.56 -4.55
N THR A 102 -4.80 -9.78 -5.11
CA THR A 102 -4.48 -8.56 -5.87
C THR A 102 -3.83 -7.51 -4.98
N ALA A 103 -4.39 -7.29 -3.78
CA ALA A 103 -3.86 -6.35 -2.82
C ALA A 103 -2.47 -6.78 -2.32
N THR A 104 -2.27 -8.07 -2.06
CA THR A 104 -0.96 -8.60 -1.67
C THR A 104 0.09 -8.29 -2.72
N MET A 105 -0.21 -8.51 -4.00
CA MET A 105 0.71 -8.21 -5.09
C MET A 105 1.04 -6.72 -5.16
N LEU A 106 0.04 -5.84 -5.11
CA LEU A 106 0.25 -4.39 -5.09
C LEU A 106 1.12 -3.97 -3.90
N TYR A 107 0.82 -4.46 -2.71
CA TYR A 107 1.52 -4.06 -1.49
C TYR A 107 2.99 -4.52 -1.49
N VAL A 108 3.28 -5.70 -2.03
CA VAL A 108 4.66 -6.16 -2.26
C VAL A 108 5.39 -5.23 -3.24
N GLU A 109 4.74 -4.81 -4.33
CA GLU A 109 5.33 -3.84 -5.26
C GLU A 109 5.57 -2.47 -4.61
N LEU A 110 4.66 -2.02 -3.75
CA LEU A 110 4.86 -0.79 -2.98
C LEU A 110 6.12 -0.88 -2.09
N ILE A 111 6.29 -1.99 -1.35
CA ILE A 111 7.48 -2.21 -0.52
C ILE A 111 8.75 -2.22 -1.38
N ARG A 112 8.74 -2.90 -2.52
CA ARG A 112 9.88 -2.91 -3.46
C ARG A 112 10.26 -1.52 -3.97
N LYS A 113 9.34 -0.57 -3.95
CA LYS A 113 9.55 0.84 -4.31
C LYS A 113 9.84 1.75 -3.11
N GLY A 114 10.00 1.18 -1.91
CA GLY A 114 10.36 1.91 -0.70
C GLY A 114 9.17 2.48 0.08
N TYR A 115 7.95 2.10 -0.24
CA TYR A 115 6.80 2.45 0.59
C TYR A 115 6.73 1.55 1.82
N SER A 116 6.41 2.13 2.96
CA SER A 116 6.29 1.43 4.25
C SER A 116 4.87 1.46 4.82
N HIS A 117 4.00 2.28 4.23
CA HIS A 117 2.61 2.46 4.67
C HIS A 117 1.72 2.80 3.48
N VAL A 118 0.48 2.33 3.53
CA VAL A 118 -0.56 2.63 2.53
C VAL A 118 -1.85 3.07 3.22
N ALA A 119 -2.45 4.16 2.74
CA ALA A 119 -3.84 4.52 3.03
C ALA A 119 -4.71 3.93 1.92
N GLU A 120 -5.46 2.89 2.25
CA GLU A 120 -6.27 2.13 1.32
C GLU A 120 -7.72 2.62 1.36
N PHE A 121 -8.14 3.31 0.32
CA PHE A 121 -9.49 3.82 0.14
C PHE A 121 -10.39 2.67 -0.36
N HIS A 122 -11.18 2.12 0.54
CA HIS A 122 -11.92 0.87 0.36
C HIS A 122 -13.42 1.10 0.23
N TYR A 123 -14.01 0.65 -0.87
CA TYR A 123 -15.45 0.78 -1.15
C TYR A 123 -16.10 -0.49 -1.75
N LEU A 124 -15.42 -1.62 -1.74
CA LEU A 124 -15.99 -2.91 -2.10
C LEU A 124 -16.49 -3.60 -0.83
N HIS A 125 -17.79 -3.59 -0.56
CA HIS A 125 -18.35 -4.12 0.69
C HIS A 125 -19.24 -5.35 0.48
N ASN A 126 -19.79 -5.50 -0.72
CA ASN A 126 -20.81 -6.50 -1.04
C ASN A 126 -20.28 -7.58 -2.00
N ASP A 127 -20.99 -8.68 -2.09
CA ASP A 127 -20.70 -9.73 -3.05
C ASP A 127 -21.04 -9.30 -4.50
N LYS A 128 -20.75 -10.19 -5.46
CA LYS A 128 -20.97 -9.95 -6.89
C LYS A 128 -22.44 -9.70 -7.27
N THR A 129 -23.38 -10.03 -6.38
CA THR A 129 -24.83 -9.82 -6.57
C THR A 129 -25.34 -8.58 -5.85
N GLY A 130 -24.44 -7.83 -5.17
CA GLY A 130 -24.78 -6.66 -4.37
C GLY A 130 -25.26 -6.98 -2.96
N LYS A 131 -25.22 -8.25 -2.53
CA LYS A 131 -25.62 -8.64 -1.18
C LYS A 131 -24.45 -8.54 -0.21
N SER A 132 -24.76 -8.13 1.02
CA SER A 132 -23.75 -8.11 2.09
C SER A 132 -23.28 -9.52 2.43
N TYR A 133 -22.01 -9.68 2.69
CA TYR A 133 -21.46 -10.89 3.30
C TYR A 133 -22.03 -11.06 4.71
N SER A 134 -21.98 -12.29 5.26
CA SER A 134 -22.31 -12.56 6.66
C SER A 134 -21.45 -11.71 7.62
N ASN A 135 -20.17 -11.61 7.31
CA ASN A 135 -19.28 -10.63 7.90
C ASN A 135 -19.24 -9.39 7.00
N ARG A 136 -19.80 -8.27 7.44
CA ARG A 136 -19.82 -7.02 6.67
C ARG A 136 -18.42 -6.41 6.45
N ALA A 137 -17.43 -6.82 7.25
CA ALA A 137 -16.05 -6.40 7.11
C ALA A 137 -15.21 -7.31 6.21
N GLU A 138 -15.78 -8.38 5.65
CA GLU A 138 -15.08 -9.43 4.87
C GLU A 138 -14.04 -8.85 3.90
N MET A 139 -14.45 -7.95 3.03
CA MET A 139 -13.55 -7.37 2.03
C MET A 139 -12.45 -6.50 2.65
N GLY A 140 -12.77 -5.77 3.72
CA GLY A 140 -11.79 -4.97 4.46
C GLY A 140 -10.77 -5.82 5.20
N GLU A 141 -11.21 -6.92 5.80
CA GLU A 141 -10.31 -7.89 6.47
C GLU A 141 -9.34 -8.54 5.48
N ARG A 142 -9.76 -8.80 4.24
CA ARG A 142 -8.89 -9.29 3.16
C ARG A 142 -7.78 -8.31 2.82
N LEU A 143 -8.05 -7.02 2.80
CA LEU A 143 -7.02 -5.99 2.61
C LEU A 143 -6.03 -5.92 3.76
N VAL A 144 -6.52 -6.08 4.99
CA VAL A 144 -5.66 -6.14 6.18
C VAL A 144 -4.78 -7.39 6.15
N ALA A 145 -5.35 -8.56 5.82
CA ALA A 145 -4.60 -9.81 5.65
C ALA A 145 -3.52 -9.69 4.56
N ALA A 146 -3.86 -9.07 3.43
CA ALA A 146 -2.91 -8.79 2.36
C ALA A 146 -1.75 -7.91 2.83
N ALA A 147 -2.05 -6.86 3.60
CA ALA A 147 -1.01 -5.98 4.15
C ALA A 147 -0.10 -6.70 5.15
N GLN A 148 -0.65 -7.57 5.99
CA GLN A 148 0.10 -8.41 6.92
C GLN A 148 1.02 -9.37 6.16
N THR A 149 0.51 -10.04 5.13
CA THR A 149 1.27 -10.95 4.28
C THR A 149 2.41 -10.25 3.55
N ALA A 150 2.15 -9.06 3.00
CA ALA A 150 3.17 -8.26 2.35
C ALA A 150 4.18 -7.63 3.32
N GLY A 151 3.79 -7.38 4.58
CA GLY A 151 4.62 -6.70 5.59
C GLY A 151 4.57 -5.18 5.51
N ILE A 152 3.53 -4.59 4.93
CA ILE A 152 3.31 -3.13 4.88
C ILE A 152 2.32 -2.69 5.96
N LYS A 153 2.49 -1.49 6.48
CA LYS A 153 1.48 -0.87 7.36
C LYS A 153 0.30 -0.38 6.53
N ILE A 154 -0.91 -0.54 7.04
CA ILE A 154 -2.14 -0.10 6.38
C ILE A 154 -2.96 0.82 7.27
N THR A 155 -3.50 1.88 6.69
CA THR A 155 -4.65 2.62 7.19
C THR A 155 -5.81 2.30 6.26
N LEU A 156 -6.70 1.42 6.69
CA LEU A 156 -7.91 1.11 5.93
C LEU A 156 -8.91 2.24 6.10
N VAL A 157 -9.38 2.79 4.98
CA VAL A 157 -10.36 3.89 4.92
C VAL A 157 -11.64 3.37 4.26
N PRO A 158 -12.58 2.79 5.03
CA PRO A 158 -13.86 2.33 4.49
C PRO A 158 -14.71 3.52 4.07
N VAL A 159 -15.31 3.46 2.89
CA VAL A 159 -16.11 4.54 2.30
C VAL A 159 -17.49 4.02 1.96
N LEU A 160 -18.52 4.76 2.36
CA LEU A 160 -19.90 4.49 2.02
C LEU A 160 -20.32 5.34 0.82
N TYR A 161 -20.74 4.68 -0.26
CA TYR A 161 -21.44 5.31 -1.36
C TYR A 161 -22.95 5.07 -1.22
N GLN A 162 -23.72 6.15 -1.09
CA GLN A 162 -25.19 6.08 -0.99
C GLN A 162 -25.87 6.16 -2.36
N LYS A 163 -25.19 6.73 -3.37
CA LYS A 163 -25.73 6.91 -4.72
C LYS A 163 -24.72 6.41 -5.76
N GLY A 164 -25.20 5.68 -6.75
CA GLY A 164 -24.33 5.11 -7.80
C GLY A 164 -23.91 6.07 -8.89
N ASN A 165 -24.76 7.06 -9.25
CA ASN A 165 -24.53 8.03 -10.32
C ASN A 165 -24.91 9.45 -9.92
N PHE A 166 -24.31 10.45 -10.58
CA PHE A 166 -24.74 11.84 -10.46
C PHE A 166 -26.14 11.99 -11.10
N GLY A 167 -27.12 12.40 -10.29
CA GLY A 167 -28.44 12.74 -10.79
C GLY A 167 -29.48 11.63 -10.83
N GLU A 168 -29.12 10.38 -10.51
CA GLU A 168 -30.10 9.30 -10.28
C GLU A 168 -30.48 9.21 -8.80
N ALA A 169 -31.81 9.19 -8.57
CA ALA A 169 -32.39 9.12 -7.23
C ALA A 169 -32.24 7.72 -6.62
#